data_a492eee7185a17c0d416ee7249d86ad0
#
_entry.id   a492eee7185a17c0d416ee7249d86ad0
#
_cell.length_a   1.000
_cell.length_b   1.000
_cell.length_c   1.000
_cell.angle_alpha   90.00
_cell.angle_beta   90.00
_cell.angle_gamma   90.00
#
_symmetry.space_group_name_H-M   'P 1'
#
loop_
_entity.id
_entity.type
_entity.pdbx_description
1 polymer ?
#
loop_
_entity_poly.entity_id
_entity_poly.type
_entity_poly.pdbx_seq_one_letter_code
_entity_poly.pdbx_strand_id
1 'polypeptide(L)'
;MKMFFYSLLVAVLFSCQETNEKSIPLSFKKTKPVHVHANSQADFKVEGMVCQMGCGGSIRKELKMTGAVDRVEVNFVEEQKEQVVHVQYDSTLITTQKITAILNSINDRQFKASLISKKVL
;
A
#
# COMPACT_ATOMS: atom_id res chain seq x y z
N MET A 1 -4.50 4.62 75.15
CA MET A 1 -4.80 3.27 74.79
C MET A 1 -5.66 3.31 73.55
N LYS A 2 -5.18 2.68 72.53
CA LYS A 2 -6.00 2.27 71.40
C LYS A 2 -6.65 3.39 70.60
N MET A 3 -6.10 3.69 69.49
CA MET A 3 -6.66 4.48 68.37
C MET A 3 -5.85 5.68 67.94
N PHE A 4 -4.54 5.51 67.92
CA PHE A 4 -3.70 6.50 67.24
C PHE A 4 -2.85 5.92 66.11
N PHE A 5 -3.33 4.81 65.52
CA PHE A 5 -2.57 4.10 64.50
C PHE A 5 -3.16 4.13 63.11
N TYR A 6 -4.08 5.05 62.85
CA TYR A 6 -4.76 5.06 61.56
C TYR A 6 -4.60 6.34 60.75
N SER A 7 -3.67 7.19 61.14
CA SER A 7 -3.49 8.45 60.42
C SER A 7 -2.20 8.49 59.60
N LEU A 8 -1.64 7.33 59.26
CA LEU A 8 -0.46 7.29 58.41
C LEU A 8 -0.75 6.42 57.21
N LEU A 9 -1.92 6.68 56.63
CA LEU A 9 -2.33 5.98 55.43
C LEU A 9 -2.33 6.93 54.27
N VAL A 10 -1.35 6.72 53.46
CA VAL A 10 -1.46 6.75 52.00
C VAL A 10 -1.66 8.13 51.40
N ALA A 11 -0.57 8.87 51.40
CA ALA A 11 -0.29 9.69 50.24
C ALA A 11 0.53 8.82 49.24
N VAL A 12 -0.08 7.79 48.70
CA VAL A 12 0.42 7.24 47.44
C VAL A 12 0.03 8.25 46.38
N LEU A 13 0.89 9.20 46.22
CA LEU A 13 0.89 10.05 45.05
C LEU A 13 1.08 9.13 43.85
N PHE A 14 0.00 8.90 43.17
CA PHE A 14 0.01 8.40 41.82
C PHE A 14 0.73 9.47 40.99
N SER A 15 2.04 9.37 40.96
CA SER A 15 2.84 10.04 39.97
C SER A 15 2.51 9.36 38.63
N CYS A 16 1.47 9.86 37.97
CA CYS A 16 1.35 9.66 36.55
C CYS A 16 2.59 10.28 35.94
N GLN A 17 3.56 9.44 35.67
CA GLN A 17 4.68 9.78 34.84
C GLN A 17 4.09 9.91 33.43
N GLU A 18 3.78 11.14 33.04
CA GLU A 18 3.60 11.47 31.65
C GLU A 18 4.89 11.08 30.95
N THR A 19 4.88 9.91 30.34
CA THR A 19 5.86 9.59 29.32
C THR A 19 5.60 10.60 28.23
N ASN A 20 6.47 11.57 28.16
CA ASN A 20 6.57 12.52 27.07
C ASN A 20 6.93 11.69 25.84
N GLU A 21 5.92 11.05 25.26
CA GLU A 21 6.01 10.53 23.92
C GLU A 21 6.25 11.75 23.05
N LYS A 22 7.52 11.95 22.79
CA LYS A 22 8.00 12.83 21.75
C LYS A 22 7.35 12.33 20.48
N SER A 23 6.13 12.80 20.22
CA SER A 23 5.44 12.61 18.98
C SER A 23 6.39 13.16 17.93
N ILE A 24 7.10 12.24 17.28
CA ILE A 24 7.81 12.53 16.05
C ILE A 24 6.70 13.00 15.13
N PRO A 25 6.68 14.26 14.70
CA PRO A 25 5.75 14.65 13.69
C PRO A 25 6.11 13.80 12.48
N LEU A 26 5.30 12.77 12.21
CA LEU A 26 5.24 12.15 10.90
C LEU A 26 4.83 13.29 9.96
N SER A 27 5.84 14.06 9.60
CA SER A 27 5.76 14.94 8.46
C SER A 27 5.54 14.01 7.27
N PHE A 28 4.28 13.71 7.01
CA PHE A 28 3.89 13.23 5.70
C PHE A 28 4.29 14.35 4.75
N LYS A 29 5.54 14.28 4.34
CA LYS A 29 6.01 15.04 3.21
C LYS A 29 5.08 14.61 2.09
N LYS A 30 4.08 15.42 1.83
CA LYS A 30 3.22 15.31 0.68
C LYS A 30 4.17 15.40 -0.50
N THR A 31 4.72 14.27 -0.88
CA THR A 31 5.50 14.15 -2.10
C THR A 31 4.56 14.60 -3.20
N LYS A 32 4.90 15.72 -3.81
CA LYS A 32 4.24 16.15 -5.04
C LYS A 32 4.14 14.92 -5.93
N PRO A 33 2.98 14.68 -6.57
CA PRO A 33 2.90 13.59 -7.53
C PRO A 33 4.02 13.80 -8.53
N VAL A 34 4.99 12.90 -8.50
CA VAL A 34 6.02 12.86 -9.54
C VAL A 34 5.26 12.51 -10.81
N HIS A 35 5.16 13.46 -11.71
CA HIS A 35 4.59 13.23 -13.02
C HIS A 35 5.53 12.29 -13.75
N VAL A 36 5.19 11.00 -13.73
CA VAL A 36 5.90 9.99 -14.52
C VAL A 36 5.46 10.16 -15.96
N HIS A 37 6.40 10.33 -16.87
CA HIS A 37 6.10 10.32 -18.30
C HIS A 37 6.09 8.87 -18.79
N ALA A 38 4.91 8.29 -18.87
CA ALA A 38 4.76 6.97 -19.43
C ALA A 38 5.11 6.96 -20.91
N ASN A 39 6.02 6.08 -21.31
CA ASN A 39 6.39 5.84 -22.69
C ASN A 39 5.96 4.46 -23.19
N SER A 40 5.40 3.65 -22.32
CA SER A 40 4.98 2.29 -22.59
C SER A 40 3.70 1.93 -21.84
N GLN A 41 2.93 1.03 -22.45
CA GLN A 41 1.77 0.41 -21.82
C GLN A 41 1.94 -1.11 -21.86
N ALA A 42 1.53 -1.77 -20.80
CA ALA A 42 1.44 -3.21 -20.75
C ALA A 42 0.11 -3.64 -20.17
N ASP A 43 -0.40 -4.73 -20.68
CA ASP A 43 -1.63 -5.35 -20.23
C ASP A 43 -1.28 -6.65 -19.52
N PHE A 44 -1.79 -6.80 -18.32
CA PHE A 44 -1.55 -7.97 -17.48
C PHE A 44 -2.86 -8.69 -17.20
N LYS A 45 -2.80 -10.00 -17.26
CA LYS A 45 -3.85 -10.88 -16.77
C LYS A 45 -3.56 -11.14 -15.28
N VAL A 46 -4.53 -10.90 -14.43
CA VAL A 46 -4.41 -11.08 -12.98
C VAL A 46 -5.54 -12.00 -12.49
N GLU A 47 -5.16 -13.11 -11.89
CA GLU A 47 -6.07 -14.02 -11.21
C GLU A 47 -6.04 -13.76 -9.69
N GLY A 48 -7.13 -14.11 -9.00
CA GLY A 48 -7.22 -14.01 -7.54
C GLY A 48 -7.82 -12.70 -7.03
N MET A 49 -8.28 -11.83 -7.93
CA MET A 49 -9.04 -10.63 -7.56
C MET A 49 -10.46 -11.01 -7.16
N VAL A 50 -10.90 -10.55 -5.99
CA VAL A 50 -12.24 -10.80 -5.47
C VAL A 50 -13.13 -9.55 -5.44
N CYS A 51 -12.55 -8.37 -5.59
CA CYS A 51 -13.29 -7.11 -5.63
C CYS A 51 -12.49 -6.00 -6.32
N GLN A 52 -13.21 -5.08 -6.93
CA GLN A 52 -12.58 -3.95 -7.63
C GLN A 52 -11.91 -2.95 -6.67
N MET A 53 -12.59 -2.62 -5.56
CA MET A 53 -12.13 -1.58 -4.66
C MET A 53 -10.87 -1.99 -3.88
N GLY A 54 -10.92 -3.11 -3.16
CA GLY A 54 -9.81 -3.56 -2.33
C GLY A 54 -8.63 -4.07 -3.14
N CYS A 55 -8.85 -5.08 -3.97
CA CYS A 55 -7.79 -5.68 -4.79
C CYS A 55 -7.24 -4.70 -5.83
N GLY A 56 -8.13 -4.02 -6.55
CA GLY A 56 -7.73 -2.99 -7.53
C GLY A 56 -7.03 -1.81 -6.88
N GLY A 57 -7.46 -1.41 -5.68
CA GLY A 57 -6.82 -0.36 -4.87
C GLY A 57 -5.40 -0.75 -4.46
N SER A 58 -5.20 -1.98 -4.00
CA SER A 58 -3.87 -2.50 -3.64
C SER A 58 -2.93 -2.52 -4.84
N ILE A 59 -3.40 -2.99 -6.00
CA ILE A 59 -2.62 -3.00 -7.24
C ILE A 59 -2.19 -1.59 -7.62
N ARG A 60 -3.11 -0.63 -7.64
CA ARG A 60 -2.79 0.77 -7.96
C ARG A 60 -1.77 1.35 -7.00
N LYS A 61 -1.96 1.13 -5.71
CA LYS A 61 -1.07 1.62 -4.67
C LYS A 61 0.35 1.10 -4.85
N GLU A 62 0.51 -0.21 -4.92
CA GLU A 62 1.83 -0.85 -4.99
C GLU A 62 2.58 -0.46 -6.28
N LEU A 63 1.91 -0.42 -7.41
CA LEU A 63 2.54 -0.01 -8.66
C LEU A 63 2.90 1.48 -8.67
N LYS A 64 2.04 2.34 -8.15
CA LYS A 64 2.32 3.78 -8.05
C LYS A 64 3.47 4.10 -7.08
N MET A 65 3.65 3.30 -6.04
CA MET A 65 4.76 3.46 -5.10
C MET A 65 6.13 3.21 -5.73
N THR A 66 6.21 2.56 -6.88
CA THR A 66 7.47 2.38 -7.61
C THR A 66 8.03 3.68 -8.15
N GLY A 67 7.21 4.72 -8.32
CA GLY A 67 7.60 5.98 -8.93
C GLY A 67 7.84 5.90 -10.44
N ALA A 68 7.54 4.78 -11.06
CA ALA A 68 7.75 4.52 -12.48
C ALA A 68 6.46 4.29 -13.27
N VAL A 69 5.32 4.27 -12.59
CA VAL A 69 3.99 4.00 -13.16
C VAL A 69 3.15 5.26 -13.11
N ASP A 70 2.66 5.68 -14.27
CA ASP A 70 1.78 6.84 -14.39
C ASP A 70 0.31 6.47 -14.16
N ARG A 71 -0.20 5.45 -14.83
CA ARG A 71 -1.61 5.06 -14.78
C ARG A 71 -1.79 3.56 -14.62
N VAL A 72 -2.75 3.20 -13.79
CA VAL A 72 -3.18 1.81 -13.62
C VAL A 72 -4.70 1.75 -13.73
N GLU A 73 -5.19 1.04 -14.71
CA GLU A 73 -6.62 0.76 -14.91
C GLU A 73 -6.90 -0.71 -14.67
N VAL A 74 -7.84 -0.99 -13.80
CA VAL A 74 -8.25 -2.36 -13.48
C VAL A 74 -9.64 -2.57 -14.05
N ASN A 75 -9.75 -3.42 -15.06
CA ASN A 75 -11.03 -3.86 -15.60
C ASN A 75 -11.49 -5.08 -14.82
N PHE A 76 -12.30 -4.83 -13.79
CA PHE A 76 -12.87 -5.88 -12.98
C PHE A 76 -14.24 -6.29 -13.52
N VAL A 77 -14.39 -7.57 -13.81
CA VAL A 77 -15.66 -8.18 -14.22
C VAL A 77 -16.02 -9.24 -13.19
N GLU A 78 -17.20 -9.11 -12.58
CA GLU A 78 -17.68 -10.07 -11.61
C GLU A 78 -17.77 -11.48 -12.22
N GLU A 79 -17.55 -12.49 -11.40
CA GLU A 79 -17.59 -13.92 -11.79
C GLU A 79 -16.47 -14.37 -12.74
N GLN A 80 -15.61 -13.49 -13.22
CA GLN A 80 -14.43 -13.87 -14.00
C GLN A 80 -13.23 -14.12 -13.07
N LYS A 81 -12.54 -15.24 -13.29
CA LYS A 81 -11.31 -15.56 -12.55
C LYS A 81 -10.14 -14.67 -12.95
N GLU A 82 -10.11 -14.29 -14.20
CA GLU A 82 -9.03 -13.54 -14.82
C GLU A 82 -9.49 -12.12 -15.09
N GLN A 83 -8.78 -11.16 -14.53
CA GLN A 83 -9.02 -9.73 -14.70
C GLN A 83 -7.91 -9.13 -15.54
N VAL A 84 -8.21 -8.05 -16.26
CA VAL A 84 -7.22 -7.34 -17.06
C VAL A 84 -6.81 -6.06 -16.35
N VAL A 85 -5.52 -5.86 -16.22
CA VAL A 85 -4.92 -4.65 -15.63
C VAL A 85 -4.06 -3.97 -16.69
N HIS A 86 -4.42 -2.74 -17.05
CA HIS A 86 -3.65 -1.89 -17.96
C HIS A 86 -2.72 -0.99 -17.16
N VAL A 87 -1.45 -1.01 -17.48
CA VAL A 87 -0.41 -0.23 -16.79
C VAL A 87 0.33 0.64 -17.79
N GLN A 88 0.29 1.95 -17.58
CA GLN A 88 1.11 2.92 -18.30
C GLN A 88 2.32 3.27 -17.43
N TYR A 89 3.51 3.11 -17.95
CA TYR A 89 4.75 3.22 -17.19
C TYR A 89 5.91 3.75 -18.03
N ASP A 90 6.95 4.19 -17.35
CA ASP A 90 8.22 4.53 -17.98
C ASP A 90 9.11 3.29 -18.04
N SER A 91 9.33 2.79 -19.26
CA SER A 91 10.14 1.59 -19.49
C SER A 91 11.64 1.79 -19.24
N THR A 92 12.07 3.02 -19.05
CA THR A 92 13.45 3.32 -18.64
C THR A 92 13.66 3.13 -17.14
N LEU A 93 12.58 3.20 -16.34
CA LEU A 93 12.60 3.09 -14.89
C LEU A 93 12.18 1.72 -14.37
N ILE A 94 11.27 1.04 -15.07
CA ILE A 94 10.74 -0.25 -14.66
C ILE A 94 10.50 -1.16 -15.86
N THR A 95 10.67 -2.46 -15.67
CA THR A 95 10.41 -3.48 -16.70
C THR A 95 9.08 -4.20 -16.44
N THR A 96 8.51 -4.82 -17.49
CA THR A 96 7.30 -5.64 -17.36
C THR A 96 7.50 -6.81 -16.41
N GLN A 97 8.70 -7.41 -16.39
CA GLN A 97 9.05 -8.48 -15.45
C GLN A 97 8.98 -8.00 -14.00
N LYS A 98 9.46 -6.80 -13.73
CA LYS A 98 9.39 -6.21 -12.39
C LYS A 98 7.96 -5.90 -11.99
N ILE A 99 7.15 -5.38 -12.91
CA ILE A 99 5.72 -5.15 -12.68
C ILE A 99 5.01 -6.46 -12.36
N THR A 100 5.26 -7.51 -13.14
CA THR A 100 4.72 -8.86 -12.88
C THR A 100 5.11 -9.39 -11.50
N ALA A 101 6.38 -9.22 -11.12
CA ALA A 101 6.85 -9.64 -9.80
C ALA A 101 6.17 -8.89 -8.66
N ILE A 102 5.95 -7.59 -8.81
CA ILE A 102 5.21 -6.78 -7.84
C ILE A 102 3.77 -7.27 -7.73
N LEU A 103 3.07 -7.44 -8.85
CA LEU A 103 1.70 -7.94 -8.87
C LEU A 103 1.57 -9.29 -8.16
N ASN A 104 2.51 -10.20 -8.39
CA ASN A 104 2.54 -11.52 -7.75
C ASN A 104 2.88 -11.47 -6.25
N SER A 105 3.42 -10.37 -5.74
CA SER A 105 3.79 -10.21 -4.33
C SER A 105 2.69 -9.58 -3.47
N ILE A 106 1.70 -8.96 -4.11
CA ILE A 106 0.63 -8.22 -3.40
C ILE A 106 -0.24 -9.18 -2.59
N ASN A 107 -0.65 -8.74 -1.39
CA ASN A 107 -1.52 -9.50 -0.49
C ASN A 107 -1.03 -10.93 -0.24
N ASP A 108 0.21 -11.08 0.17
CA ASP A 108 0.82 -12.41 0.46
C ASP A 108 0.73 -13.39 -0.71
N ARG A 109 0.96 -12.88 -1.92
CA ARG A 109 0.90 -13.65 -3.17
C ARG A 109 -0.49 -14.16 -3.53
N GLN A 110 -1.51 -13.40 -3.16
CA GLN A 110 -2.89 -13.69 -3.54
C GLN A 110 -3.07 -13.71 -5.07
N PHE A 111 -2.37 -12.83 -5.79
CA PHE A 111 -2.53 -12.67 -7.21
C PHE A 111 -1.55 -13.52 -8.01
N LYS A 112 -2.02 -13.99 -9.18
CA LYS A 112 -1.19 -14.56 -10.24
C LYS A 112 -1.29 -13.68 -11.46
N ALA A 113 -0.21 -12.96 -11.75
CA ALA A 113 -0.13 -12.05 -12.85
C ALA A 113 0.74 -12.59 -13.97
N SER A 114 0.30 -12.40 -15.20
CA SER A 114 1.06 -12.69 -16.41
C SER A 114 0.89 -11.57 -17.43
N LEU A 115 1.95 -11.31 -18.20
CA LEU A 115 1.92 -10.32 -19.27
C LEU A 115 1.09 -10.82 -20.43
N ILE A 116 0.14 -10.03 -20.92
CA ILE A 116 -0.64 -10.30 -22.13
C ILE A 116 0.02 -9.61 -23.32
N SER A 117 0.24 -8.31 -23.21
CA SER A 117 0.76 -7.49 -24.29
C SER A 117 1.60 -6.33 -23.77
N LYS A 118 2.48 -5.83 -24.63
CA LYS A 118 3.27 -4.62 -24.40
C LYS A 118 3.21 -3.74 -25.65
N LYS A 119 3.04 -2.45 -25.43
CA LYS A 119 2.97 -1.43 -26.48
C LYS A 119 3.81 -0.23 -26.07
N VAL A 120 4.53 0.34 -27.01
CA VAL A 120 5.19 1.64 -26.87
C VAL A 120 4.15 2.72 -27.19
N LEU A 121 4.12 3.77 -26.37
CA LEU A 121 3.20 4.91 -26.53
C LEU A 121 3.81 5.97 -27.45
#